data_ad369e39d393ca2c5d56b08fbd623cc5
#
_entry.id   ad369e39d393ca2c5d56b08fbd623cc5
#
_cell.length_a   1.000
_cell.length_b   1.000
_cell.length_c   1.000
_cell.angle_alpha   90.00
_cell.angle_beta   90.00
_cell.angle_gamma   90.00
#
_symmetry.space_group_name_H-M   'P 1'
#
loop_
_entity.id
_entity.type
_entity.pdbx_description
1 polymer ?
#
loop_
_entity_poly.entity_id
_entity_poly.type
_entity_poly.pdbx_seq_one_letter_code
_entity_poly.pdbx_strand_id
1 'polypeptide(L)'
;MPKLITAAERLILAREFIQKARDYPLPIDGGKYDFSYIAQVKDLLRQARDMVKYLPHSAGAGTIIKSDALRILQEADLADKEILH
;
A
#
# COMPACT_ATOMS: atom_id res chain seq x y z
N MET A 1 8.22 -13.44 -20.98
CA MET A 1 9.11 -12.54 -20.21
C MET A 1 8.28 -11.71 -19.25
N PRO A 2 8.72 -11.58 -18.00
CA PRO A 2 8.00 -10.71 -17.09
C PRO A 2 8.12 -9.26 -17.58
N LYS A 3 7.00 -8.59 -17.62
CA LYS A 3 6.95 -7.19 -17.98
C LYS A 3 7.46 -6.33 -16.82
N LEU A 4 8.42 -5.46 -17.11
CA LEU A 4 8.90 -4.52 -16.11
C LEU A 4 7.83 -3.48 -15.79
N ILE A 5 7.55 -3.31 -14.51
CA ILE A 5 6.59 -2.32 -14.06
C ILE A 5 7.31 -0.97 -13.95
N THR A 6 6.77 0.07 -14.59
CA THR A 6 7.34 1.41 -14.51
C THR A 6 7.12 2.01 -13.12
N ALA A 7 7.90 3.04 -12.77
CA ALA A 7 7.70 3.75 -11.51
C ALA A 7 6.30 4.32 -11.41
N ALA A 8 5.78 4.91 -12.49
CA ALA A 8 4.42 5.45 -12.51
C ALA A 8 3.37 4.38 -12.26
N GLU A 9 3.53 3.19 -12.86
CA GLU A 9 2.63 2.07 -12.63
C GLU A 9 2.71 1.58 -11.19
N ARG A 10 3.91 1.58 -10.58
CA ARG A 10 4.07 1.20 -9.18
C ARG A 10 3.29 2.13 -8.25
N LEU A 11 3.28 3.42 -8.54
CA LEU A 11 2.50 4.37 -7.75
C LEU A 11 1.00 4.06 -7.84
N ILE A 12 0.52 3.77 -9.05
CA ILE A 12 -0.89 3.42 -9.27
C ILE A 12 -1.26 2.15 -8.53
N LEU A 13 -0.45 1.09 -8.67
CA LEU A 13 -0.70 -0.20 -8.04
C LEU A 13 -0.67 -0.08 -6.51
N ALA A 14 0.26 0.70 -5.97
CA ALA A 14 0.34 0.90 -4.53
C ALA A 14 -0.93 1.54 -3.99
N ARG A 15 -1.45 2.56 -4.69
CA ARG A 15 -2.71 3.20 -4.28
C ARG A 15 -3.90 2.24 -4.38
N GLU A 16 -3.91 1.37 -5.38
CA GLU A 16 -4.93 0.34 -5.51
C GLU A 16 -4.90 -0.63 -4.34
N PHE A 17 -3.70 -1.06 -3.90
CA PHE A 17 -3.56 -1.93 -2.74
C PHE A 17 -4.07 -1.25 -1.47
N ILE A 18 -3.77 0.03 -1.28
CA ILE A 18 -4.27 0.78 -0.12
C ILE A 18 -5.79 0.85 -0.15
N GLN A 19 -6.37 1.13 -1.32
CA GLN A 19 -7.82 1.19 -1.47
C GLN A 19 -8.46 -0.17 -1.20
N LYS A 20 -7.87 -1.24 -1.68
CA LYS A 20 -8.35 -2.60 -1.39
C LYS A 20 -8.34 -2.89 0.11
N ALA A 21 -7.31 -2.42 0.81
CA ALA A 21 -7.24 -2.58 2.26
C ALA A 21 -8.37 -1.83 2.95
N ARG A 22 -8.64 -0.59 2.52
CA ARG A 22 -9.72 0.22 3.08
C ARG A 22 -11.11 -0.36 2.79
N ASP A 23 -11.26 -0.96 1.62
CA ASP A 23 -12.54 -1.54 1.17
C ASP A 23 -12.71 -3.00 1.59
N TYR A 24 -11.72 -3.58 2.24
CA TYR A 24 -11.78 -5.00 2.62
C TYR A 24 -12.94 -5.23 3.58
N PRO A 25 -13.83 -6.20 3.27
CA PRO A 25 -15.04 -6.37 4.08
C PRO A 25 -14.72 -6.80 5.50
N LEU A 26 -15.39 -6.15 6.46
CA LEU A 26 -15.30 -6.55 7.86
C LEU A 26 -16.04 -7.87 8.07
N PRO A 27 -15.44 -8.84 8.77
CA PRO A 27 -16.15 -10.09 9.12
C PRO A 27 -17.35 -9.79 10.01
N ILE A 28 -18.39 -10.60 9.86
CA ILE A 28 -19.59 -10.50 10.70
C ILE A 28 -19.21 -10.80 12.16
N ASP A 29 -18.39 -11.84 12.35
CA ASP A 29 -17.89 -12.21 13.67
C ASP A 29 -16.49 -11.65 13.87
N GLY A 30 -16.25 -11.02 15.01
CA GLY A 30 -14.93 -10.49 15.37
C GLY A 30 -14.61 -9.10 14.81
N GLY A 31 -15.22 -8.70 13.69
CA GLY A 31 -14.99 -7.41 13.08
C GLY A 31 -13.51 -7.13 12.87
N LYS A 32 -13.02 -5.96 13.24
CA LYS A 32 -11.63 -5.55 13.06
C LYS A 32 -10.64 -6.34 13.91
N TYR A 33 -11.11 -7.15 14.86
CA TYR A 33 -10.26 -7.98 15.71
C TYR A 33 -10.08 -9.41 15.16
N ASP A 34 -10.73 -9.75 14.05
CA ASP A 34 -10.57 -11.03 13.40
C ASP A 34 -9.14 -11.17 12.84
N PHE A 35 -8.45 -12.24 13.19
CA PHE A 35 -7.05 -12.44 12.78
C PHE A 35 -6.89 -12.52 11.27
N SER A 36 -7.81 -13.19 10.59
CA SER A 36 -7.74 -13.30 9.13
C SER A 36 -7.91 -11.93 8.47
N TYR A 37 -8.85 -11.14 8.97
CA TYR A 37 -9.07 -9.77 8.48
C TYR A 37 -7.82 -8.93 8.68
N ILE A 38 -7.26 -8.94 9.88
CA ILE A 38 -6.04 -8.17 10.20
C ILE A 38 -4.89 -8.60 9.28
N ALA A 39 -4.70 -9.91 9.10
CA ALA A 39 -3.62 -10.43 8.25
C ALA A 39 -3.79 -9.99 6.80
N GLN A 40 -5.01 -10.03 6.27
CA GLN A 40 -5.27 -9.64 4.89
C GLN A 40 -5.06 -8.13 4.68
N VAL A 41 -5.55 -7.31 5.59
CA VAL A 41 -5.36 -5.85 5.51
C VAL A 41 -3.87 -5.51 5.60
N LYS A 42 -3.16 -6.10 6.56
CA LYS A 42 -1.71 -5.86 6.70
C LYS A 42 -0.94 -6.31 5.47
N ASP A 43 -1.32 -7.43 4.87
CA ASP A 43 -0.67 -7.92 3.65
C ASP A 43 -0.87 -6.96 2.48
N LEU A 44 -2.07 -6.45 2.30
CA LEU A 44 -2.36 -5.46 1.24
C LEU A 44 -1.54 -4.18 1.44
N LEU A 45 -1.46 -3.69 2.68
CA LEU A 45 -0.66 -2.50 2.98
C LEU A 45 0.83 -2.76 2.80
N ARG A 46 1.30 -3.95 3.15
CA ARG A 46 2.70 -4.35 2.91
C ARG A 46 3.00 -4.36 1.42
N GLN A 47 2.11 -4.92 0.60
CA GLN A 47 2.28 -4.93 -0.85
C GLN A 47 2.33 -3.51 -1.41
N ALA A 48 1.50 -2.60 -0.88
CA ALA A 48 1.55 -1.20 -1.28
C ALA A 48 2.90 -0.57 -0.98
N ARG A 49 3.41 -0.79 0.23
CA ARG A 49 4.73 -0.27 0.63
C ARG A 49 5.84 -0.87 -0.23
N ASP A 50 5.80 -2.18 -0.49
CA ASP A 50 6.82 -2.86 -1.28
C ASP A 50 6.89 -2.34 -2.72
N MET A 51 5.77 -1.90 -3.27
CA MET A 51 5.74 -1.32 -4.61
C MET A 51 6.58 -0.04 -4.71
N VAL A 52 6.64 0.75 -3.65
CA VAL A 52 7.18 2.11 -3.71
C VAL A 52 8.34 2.39 -2.76
N LYS A 53 8.68 1.46 -1.88
CA LYS A 53 9.66 1.73 -0.80
C LYS A 53 11.06 2.13 -1.29
N TYR A 54 11.45 1.69 -2.46
CA TYR A 54 12.76 2.02 -3.01
C TYR A 54 12.76 3.25 -3.91
N LEU A 55 11.59 3.71 -4.33
CA LEU A 55 11.50 4.86 -5.26
C LEU A 55 12.09 6.15 -4.70
N PRO A 56 11.90 6.50 -3.41
CA PRO A 56 12.52 7.73 -2.88
C PRO A 56 14.04 7.73 -2.93
N HIS A 57 14.65 6.55 -3.00
CA HIS A 57 16.10 6.39 -3.01
C HIS A 57 16.64 6.03 -4.40
N SER A 58 15.78 5.95 -5.40
CA SER A 58 16.18 5.56 -6.74
C SER A 58 16.78 6.75 -7.49
N ALA A 59 18.01 6.60 -7.97
CA ALA A 59 18.69 7.66 -8.72
C ALA A 59 17.98 7.98 -10.04
N GLY A 60 17.29 7.01 -10.63
CA GLY A 60 16.58 7.20 -11.89
C GLY A 60 15.19 7.79 -11.77
N ALA A 61 14.68 7.92 -10.56
CA ALA A 61 13.34 8.46 -10.36
C ALA A 61 13.36 9.98 -10.29
N GLY A 62 12.40 10.63 -10.95
CA GLY A 62 12.25 12.07 -10.89
C GLY A 62 11.72 12.55 -9.54
N THR A 63 11.82 13.85 -9.29
CA THR A 63 11.37 14.45 -8.03
C THR A 63 9.91 14.19 -7.73
N ILE A 64 9.05 14.24 -8.75
CA ILE A 64 7.61 14.01 -8.59
C ILE A 64 7.36 12.57 -8.15
N ILE A 65 8.03 11.60 -8.79
CA ILE A 65 7.90 10.18 -8.45
C ILE A 65 8.36 9.94 -7.00
N LYS A 66 9.49 10.50 -6.61
CA LYS A 66 10.01 10.35 -5.24
C LYS A 66 9.05 10.93 -4.20
N SER A 67 8.52 12.11 -4.49
CA SER A 67 7.58 12.80 -3.61
C SER A 67 6.28 11.99 -3.46
N ASP A 68 5.73 11.49 -4.57
CA ASP A 68 4.54 10.66 -4.55
C ASP A 68 4.76 9.35 -3.82
N ALA A 69 5.92 8.73 -3.99
CA ALA A 69 6.25 7.49 -3.28
C ALA A 69 6.27 7.72 -1.76
N LEU A 70 6.86 8.82 -1.31
CA LEU A 70 6.86 9.16 0.12
C LEU A 70 5.43 9.38 0.64
N ARG A 71 4.61 10.06 -0.16
CA ARG A 71 3.20 10.29 0.19
C ARG A 71 2.43 8.98 0.31
N ILE A 72 2.67 8.03 -0.61
CA ILE A 72 2.03 6.72 -0.57
C ILE A 72 2.44 5.94 0.67
N LEU A 73 3.71 6.00 1.06
CA LEU A 73 4.16 5.35 2.29
C LEU A 73 3.44 5.93 3.51
N GLN A 74 3.25 7.25 3.55
CA GLN A 74 2.47 7.90 4.59
C GLN A 74 1.00 7.48 4.56
N GLU A 75 0.41 7.39 3.37
CA GLU A 75 -0.97 6.94 3.20
C GLU A 75 -1.16 5.51 3.69
N ALA A 76 -0.19 4.62 3.43
CA ALA A 76 -0.25 3.25 3.91
C ALA A 76 -0.19 3.19 5.44
N ASP A 77 0.68 3.98 6.06
CA ASP A 77 0.78 4.06 7.52
C ASP A 77 -0.50 4.61 8.13
N LEU A 78 -1.07 5.63 7.51
CA LEU A 78 -2.33 6.22 7.97
C LEU A 78 -3.48 5.22 7.85
N ALA A 79 -3.55 4.49 6.74
CA ALA A 79 -4.55 3.45 6.54
C ALA A 79 -4.45 2.38 7.62
N ASP A 80 -3.23 1.94 7.96
CA ASP A 80 -3.01 0.98 9.03
C ASP A 80 -3.61 1.48 10.35
N LYS A 81 -3.31 2.72 10.71
CA LYS A 81 -3.84 3.32 11.95
C LYS A 81 -5.36 3.45 11.92
N GLU A 82 -5.92 3.89 10.81
CA GLU A 82 -7.36 4.12 10.69
C GLU A 82 -8.15 2.81 10.65
N ILE A 83 -7.62 1.77 10.02
CA ILE A 83 -8.33 0.50 9.85
C ILE A 83 -8.15 -0.40 11.06
N LEU A 84 -6.93 -0.51 11.59
CA LEU A 84 -6.56 -1.53 12.57
C LEU A 84 -6.40 -1.02 14.00
N HIS A 85 -6.51 0.27 14.22
CA HIS A 85 -6.30 0.84 15.57
C HIS A 85 -7.45 1.70 16.08
#